data_642275bb9c88eba7e83acdaf4ee09bc0
#
_entry.id   642275bb9c88eba7e83acdaf4ee09bc0
#
_cell.length_a   1.000
_cell.length_b   1.000
_cell.length_c   1.000
_cell.angle_alpha   90.00
_cell.angle_beta   90.00
_cell.angle_gamma   90.00
#
_symmetry.space_group_name_H-M   'P 1'
#
loop_
_entity.id
_entity.type
_entity.pdbx_description
1 polymer ?
#
loop_
_entity_poly.entity_id
_entity_poly.type
_entity_poly.pdbx_seq_one_letter_code
_entity_poly.pdbx_strand_id
1 'polypeptide(L)'
;MTNNEKPESKEKYIEELERTIDQLKRELEIERNQKKSAVKQKNELEKENDNLKKQLAQIQGSAPFLAASCKTAEAGGVPSSKTFYRRNRQNENKKAKGGQPGHKGHGRERPTSNSPFVDITLDTCPDCGTHLHNPVKGAEQKRTITDIPFPRHIVYEISYQRYWCPNCKKLVRGELPLPPNQQFGPAVSSWIAYQRMLGLSIGKIQSSLFETYEIRMSEATILKLEKWVADTLKEDYEKLRDEIVHGNNINADETGFRIGGENGWLWVFTSTIGSYYKVAPTRGHSVPEEILGDFKGVLGRDAWKPYDVVKCSGHQLDLLHVNRWLERAEIKHDIEPRSLLTSQPAKFLKIGRPPEKFIEFVDGIRSILKRAIEYTENDPPPPMKERINACKGFQGEITAFLDREWDDVDATRITKELRKRQDMLFTFMQYEDIPWHNNDAERAIRQGVLHRKISGGRRTWTGADIFGVLLSIYETSKKKKQKFMKIVGEKLGVSSNDKSANNSTS
;
A
#
# COMPACT_ATOMS: atom_id res chain seq x y z
N MET A 1 -67.92 -10.33 -1.84
CA MET A 1 -67.36 -11.15 -2.92
C MET A 1 -66.20 -11.91 -2.35
N THR A 2 -66.44 -13.16 -1.97
CA THR A 2 -65.52 -14.03 -1.25
C THR A 2 -64.73 -14.82 -2.29
N ASN A 3 -63.39 -14.60 -2.27
CA ASN A 3 -62.48 -15.41 -3.09
C ASN A 3 -62.34 -16.80 -2.46
N ASN A 4 -63.06 -17.77 -3.05
CA ASN A 4 -62.87 -19.20 -2.85
C ASN A 4 -61.77 -19.67 -3.79
N GLU A 5 -60.50 -19.60 -3.35
CA GLU A 5 -59.44 -20.33 -3.98
C GLU A 5 -59.59 -21.85 -3.67
N LYS A 6 -59.66 -22.65 -4.71
CA LYS A 6 -59.91 -24.07 -4.63
C LYS A 6 -58.83 -24.80 -3.86
N PRO A 7 -59.19 -25.73 -2.96
CA PRO A 7 -58.21 -26.50 -2.14
C PRO A 7 -57.19 -27.33 -2.92
N GLU A 8 -57.52 -27.78 -4.11
CA GLU A 8 -56.64 -28.58 -5.00
C GLU A 8 -55.31 -27.90 -5.44
N SER A 9 -55.29 -26.53 -5.46
CA SER A 9 -54.05 -25.83 -5.82
C SER A 9 -53.02 -25.76 -4.67
N LYS A 10 -53.48 -25.79 -3.43
CA LYS A 10 -52.61 -25.74 -2.25
C LYS A 10 -51.93 -27.07 -1.97
N GLU A 11 -52.67 -28.19 -2.17
CA GLU A 11 -52.09 -29.54 -2.01
C GLU A 11 -51.00 -29.83 -3.02
N LYS A 12 -51.22 -29.51 -4.31
CA LYS A 12 -50.19 -29.64 -5.34
C LYS A 12 -48.93 -28.79 -5.06
N TYR A 13 -49.10 -27.57 -4.55
CA TYR A 13 -47.98 -26.70 -4.23
C TYR A 13 -47.18 -27.23 -3.00
N ILE A 14 -47.87 -27.85 -2.02
CA ILE A 14 -47.22 -28.49 -0.87
C ILE A 14 -46.39 -29.72 -1.35
N GLU A 15 -46.94 -30.55 -2.21
CA GLU A 15 -46.21 -31.70 -2.79
C GLU A 15 -44.96 -31.28 -3.58
N GLU A 16 -45.04 -30.17 -4.34
CA GLU A 16 -43.89 -29.63 -5.09
C GLU A 16 -42.79 -29.09 -4.17
N LEU A 17 -43.17 -28.42 -3.09
CA LEU A 17 -42.25 -28.00 -2.04
C LEU A 17 -41.58 -29.15 -1.33
N GLU A 18 -42.32 -30.20 -0.97
CA GLU A 18 -41.79 -31.42 -0.34
C GLU A 18 -40.76 -32.11 -1.25
N ARG A 19 -41.07 -32.26 -2.55
CA ARG A 19 -40.08 -32.79 -3.54
C ARG A 19 -38.81 -31.94 -3.63
N THR A 20 -38.96 -30.62 -3.61
CA THR A 20 -37.83 -29.71 -3.65
C THR A 20 -36.97 -29.79 -2.39
N ILE A 21 -37.61 -29.90 -1.23
CA ILE A 21 -36.93 -30.09 0.05
C ILE A 21 -36.15 -31.42 0.07
N ASP A 22 -36.74 -32.49 -0.46
CA ASP A 22 -36.07 -33.79 -0.49
C ASP A 22 -34.91 -33.82 -1.50
N GLN A 23 -35.04 -33.09 -2.59
CA GLN A 23 -33.93 -32.92 -3.52
C GLN A 23 -32.78 -32.16 -2.89
N LEU A 24 -33.05 -31.03 -2.23
CA LEU A 24 -32.03 -30.23 -1.53
C LEU A 24 -31.33 -30.99 -0.40
N LYS A 25 -32.09 -31.86 0.34
CA LYS A 25 -31.48 -32.73 1.32
C LYS A 25 -30.48 -33.70 0.73
N ARG A 26 -30.80 -34.30 -0.43
CA ARG A 26 -29.88 -35.21 -1.14
C ARG A 26 -28.64 -34.48 -1.65
N GLU A 27 -28.80 -33.31 -2.21
CA GLU A 27 -27.67 -32.48 -2.68
C GLU A 27 -26.76 -32.12 -1.49
N LEU A 28 -27.32 -31.72 -0.36
CA LEU A 28 -26.57 -31.38 0.84
C LEU A 28 -25.80 -32.60 1.40
N GLU A 29 -26.35 -33.78 1.29
CA GLU A 29 -25.69 -35.03 1.76
C GLU A 29 -24.52 -35.39 0.81
N ILE A 30 -24.69 -35.22 -0.49
CA ILE A 30 -23.61 -35.38 -1.48
C ILE A 30 -22.45 -34.40 -1.19
N GLU A 31 -22.77 -33.14 -0.96
CA GLU A 31 -21.77 -32.12 -0.66
C GLU A 31 -21.02 -32.38 0.65
N ARG A 32 -21.76 -32.86 1.69
CA ARG A 32 -21.14 -33.28 2.95
C ARG A 32 -20.18 -34.48 2.78
N ASN A 33 -20.52 -35.41 1.91
CA ASN A 33 -19.67 -36.56 1.65
C ASN A 33 -18.44 -36.19 0.84
N GLN A 34 -18.58 -35.32 -0.15
CA GLN A 34 -17.44 -34.73 -0.90
C GLN A 34 -16.49 -33.98 0.03
N LYS A 35 -17.03 -33.18 0.96
CA LYS A 35 -16.23 -32.42 1.93
C LYS A 35 -15.49 -33.35 2.90
N LYS A 36 -16.12 -34.44 3.35
CA LYS A 36 -15.46 -35.47 4.17
C LYS A 36 -14.32 -36.17 3.44
N SER A 37 -14.52 -36.50 2.16
CA SER A 37 -13.50 -37.10 1.31
C SER A 37 -12.30 -36.16 1.10
N ALA A 38 -12.56 -34.88 0.81
CA ALA A 38 -11.53 -33.86 0.64
C ALA A 38 -10.70 -33.63 1.92
N VAL A 39 -11.33 -33.64 3.09
CA VAL A 39 -10.65 -33.58 4.38
C VAL A 39 -9.77 -34.80 4.62
N LYS A 40 -10.25 -36.00 4.25
CA LYS A 40 -9.45 -37.21 4.35
C LYS A 40 -8.20 -37.18 3.47
N GLN A 41 -8.37 -36.78 2.20
CA GLN A 41 -7.24 -36.60 1.29
C GLN A 41 -6.22 -35.54 1.78
N LYS A 42 -6.70 -34.45 2.33
CA LYS A 42 -5.82 -33.44 2.92
C LYS A 42 -4.97 -34.00 4.04
N ASN A 43 -5.59 -34.78 4.96
CA ASN A 43 -4.87 -35.37 6.09
C ASN A 43 -3.87 -36.46 5.65
N GLU A 44 -4.13 -37.15 4.54
CA GLU A 44 -3.20 -38.13 3.96
C GLU A 44 -1.99 -37.40 3.33
N LEU A 45 -2.23 -36.32 2.60
CA LEU A 45 -1.16 -35.49 2.03
C LEU A 45 -0.29 -34.81 3.11
N GLU A 46 -0.88 -34.38 4.23
CA GLU A 46 -0.13 -33.82 5.35
C GLU A 46 0.79 -34.88 5.98
N LYS A 47 0.31 -36.14 6.17
CA LYS A 47 1.14 -37.24 6.64
C LYS A 47 2.28 -37.61 5.71
N GLU A 48 2.02 -37.61 4.41
CA GLU A 48 3.05 -37.86 3.38
C GLU A 48 4.10 -36.76 3.38
N ASN A 49 3.69 -35.52 3.51
CA ASN A 49 4.58 -34.36 3.59
C ASN A 49 5.48 -34.41 4.84
N ASP A 50 4.93 -34.84 5.98
CA ASP A 50 5.70 -35.00 7.20
C ASP A 50 6.70 -36.18 7.12
N ASN A 51 6.31 -37.26 6.42
CA ASN A 51 7.22 -38.36 6.14
C ASN A 51 8.36 -37.96 5.21
N LEU A 52 8.07 -37.21 4.15
CA LEU A 52 9.07 -36.65 3.25
C LEU A 52 10.02 -35.69 3.97
N LYS A 53 9.52 -34.87 4.89
CA LYS A 53 10.37 -34.00 5.74
C LYS A 53 11.31 -34.81 6.64
N LYS A 54 10.84 -35.92 7.21
CA LYS A 54 11.69 -36.82 8.02
C LYS A 54 12.77 -37.50 7.18
N GLN A 55 12.45 -37.94 5.97
CA GLN A 55 13.42 -38.52 5.04
C GLN A 55 14.47 -37.46 4.59
N LEU A 56 14.05 -36.23 4.32
CA LEU A 56 14.96 -35.11 4.02
C LEU A 56 15.89 -34.79 5.18
N ALA A 57 15.39 -34.83 6.42
CA ALA A 57 16.20 -34.62 7.61
C ALA A 57 17.24 -35.75 7.83
N GLN A 58 16.89 -37.00 7.50
CA GLN A 58 17.84 -38.14 7.54
C GLN A 58 18.94 -38.03 6.48
N ILE A 59 18.59 -37.56 5.26
CA ILE A 59 19.57 -37.33 4.18
C ILE A 59 20.50 -36.17 4.53
N GLN A 60 20.01 -35.14 5.19
CA GLN A 60 20.82 -33.99 5.64
C GLN A 60 21.74 -34.30 6.82
N GLY A 61 21.38 -35.28 7.66
CA GLY A 61 22.20 -35.74 8.78
C GLY A 61 23.44 -36.57 8.36
N SER A 62 23.49 -37.04 7.12
CA SER A 62 24.61 -37.87 6.59
C SER A 62 25.61 -37.11 5.73
N ALA A 63 25.52 -35.78 5.59
CA ALA A 63 26.45 -34.95 4.82
C ALA A 63 26.90 -33.71 5.61
N PRO A 64 28.06 -33.72 6.28
CA PRO A 64 28.47 -32.61 7.16
C PRO A 64 28.92 -31.32 6.45
N PHE A 65 28.75 -31.16 5.13
CA PHE A 65 29.33 -30.02 4.41
C PHE A 65 28.36 -29.09 3.66
N LEU A 66 27.05 -29.21 3.84
CA LEU A 66 26.06 -28.32 3.20
C LEU A 66 25.08 -27.60 4.15
N ALA A 67 25.39 -27.55 5.44
CA ALA A 67 24.47 -27.02 6.47
C ALA A 67 24.55 -25.50 6.71
N ALA A 68 25.00 -24.69 5.75
CA ALA A 68 25.13 -23.23 5.95
C ALA A 68 24.16 -22.36 5.12
N SER A 69 23.15 -22.89 4.44
CA SER A 69 22.24 -22.02 3.67
C SER A 69 20.78 -22.41 3.57
N CYS A 70 20.23 -23.16 4.53
CA CYS A 70 18.78 -23.42 4.53
C CYS A 70 18.16 -23.17 5.90
N LYS A 71 18.06 -21.90 6.33
CA LYS A 71 17.09 -21.52 7.35
C LYS A 71 15.73 -21.39 6.69
N THR A 72 14.92 -22.37 7.01
CA THR A 72 13.51 -22.56 6.70
C THR A 72 12.71 -21.27 6.60
N ALA A 73 12.12 -21.05 5.43
CA ALA A 73 10.99 -20.15 5.28
C ALA A 73 9.75 -20.90 5.77
N GLU A 74 9.29 -20.58 6.96
CA GLU A 74 7.94 -20.94 7.41
C GLU A 74 6.91 -20.32 6.46
N ALA A 75 5.89 -21.12 6.15
CA ALA A 75 4.84 -20.82 5.20
C ALA A 75 3.95 -19.65 5.63
N GLY A 76 4.37 -18.46 5.31
CA GLY A 76 3.55 -17.27 5.22
C GLY A 76 3.80 -16.67 3.87
N GLY A 77 2.80 -16.67 2.97
CA GLY A 77 2.90 -16.23 1.59
C GLY A 77 3.61 -14.90 1.44
N VAL A 78 4.89 -14.93 1.12
CA VAL A 78 5.67 -13.75 0.80
C VAL A 78 5.23 -13.27 -0.58
N PRO A 79 4.82 -12.01 -0.75
CA PRO A 79 4.48 -11.48 -2.06
C PRO A 79 5.61 -11.77 -3.05
N SER A 80 5.27 -12.20 -4.26
CA SER A 80 6.20 -12.58 -5.33
C SER A 80 7.29 -11.53 -5.61
N SER A 81 7.01 -10.25 -5.37
CA SER A 81 7.96 -9.14 -5.46
C SER A 81 9.12 -9.17 -4.45
N LYS A 82 8.99 -9.89 -3.31
CA LYS A 82 10.07 -9.97 -2.31
C LYS A 82 11.02 -11.15 -2.53
N THR A 83 10.59 -12.22 -3.20
CA THR A 83 11.40 -13.43 -3.38
C THR A 83 12.53 -13.23 -4.40
N PHE A 84 12.30 -12.43 -5.43
CA PHE A 84 13.27 -12.19 -6.50
C PHE A 84 14.32 -11.12 -6.18
N TYR A 85 13.96 -10.05 -5.44
CA TYR A 85 14.89 -8.99 -5.08
C TYR A 85 15.97 -9.40 -4.06
N ARG A 86 15.78 -10.45 -3.26
CA ARG A 86 16.77 -10.90 -2.29
C ARG A 86 17.89 -11.74 -2.89
N ARG A 87 17.68 -12.47 -4.02
CA ARG A 87 18.70 -13.32 -4.65
C ARG A 87 19.74 -12.52 -5.43
N ASN A 88 19.36 -11.43 -6.09
CA ASN A 88 20.30 -10.63 -6.88
C ASN A 88 21.22 -9.70 -6.05
N ARG A 89 21.04 -9.61 -4.72
CA ARG A 89 21.96 -8.84 -3.86
C ARG A 89 23.08 -9.65 -3.24
N GLN A 90 23.27 -10.91 -3.62
CA GLN A 90 24.26 -11.76 -2.94
C GLN A 90 25.62 -11.84 -3.59
N ASN A 91 25.87 -11.29 -4.77
CA ASN A 91 27.25 -11.27 -5.27
C ASN A 91 27.55 -10.03 -6.12
N GLU A 92 28.74 -9.55 -5.87
CA GLU A 92 29.52 -8.50 -6.52
C GLU A 92 29.24 -7.08 -6.00
N ASN A 93 30.21 -6.60 -5.23
CA ASN A 93 30.29 -5.28 -4.58
C ASN A 93 29.40 -5.06 -3.35
N LYS A 94 29.54 -5.90 -2.33
CA LYS A 94 29.22 -5.45 -0.97
C LYS A 94 30.12 -4.25 -0.66
N LYS A 95 29.60 -3.04 -0.87
CA LYS A 95 30.22 -1.83 -0.33
C LYS A 95 30.46 -2.07 1.16
N ALA A 96 31.67 -1.75 1.64
CA ALA A 96 32.00 -1.88 3.06
C ALA A 96 30.91 -1.22 3.90
N LYS A 97 30.58 -1.83 5.06
CA LYS A 97 29.61 -1.23 5.99
C LYS A 97 30.19 0.09 6.49
N GLY A 98 29.46 1.21 6.29
CA GLY A 98 29.88 2.55 6.65
C GLY A 98 29.90 3.52 5.47
N GLY A 99 30.24 4.78 5.73
CA GLY A 99 30.38 5.80 4.68
C GLY A 99 31.54 5.42 3.74
N GLN A 100 31.31 5.45 2.43
CA GLN A 100 32.35 5.24 1.42
C GLN A 100 33.33 6.43 1.44
N PRO A 101 34.60 6.27 1.02
CA PRO A 101 35.53 7.39 0.85
C PRO A 101 34.88 8.50 -0.01
N GLY A 102 34.86 9.74 0.51
CA GLY A 102 34.22 10.89 -0.13
C GLY A 102 32.73 11.10 0.22
N HIS A 103 32.12 10.23 1.00
CA HIS A 103 30.76 10.47 1.51
C HIS A 103 30.78 11.64 2.50
N LYS A 104 30.08 12.73 2.16
CA LYS A 104 29.83 13.83 3.11
C LYS A 104 29.01 13.27 4.27
N GLY A 105 29.59 13.28 5.48
CA GLY A 105 28.89 12.87 6.69
C GLY A 105 27.69 13.78 6.94
N HIS A 106 26.48 13.21 6.94
CA HIS A 106 25.30 13.92 7.40
C HIS A 106 25.22 13.78 8.93
N GLY A 107 25.94 14.63 9.62
CA GLY A 107 25.77 14.80 11.07
C GLY A 107 24.37 15.33 11.36
N ARG A 108 23.75 14.83 12.44
CA ARG A 108 22.51 15.44 12.96
C ARG A 108 22.83 16.87 13.38
N GLU A 109 22.11 17.87 12.87
CA GLU A 109 22.18 19.23 13.37
C GLU A 109 21.85 19.22 14.86
N ARG A 110 22.70 19.94 15.66
CA ARG A 110 22.46 20.06 17.08
C ARG A 110 21.21 20.92 17.26
N PRO A 111 20.16 20.44 17.95
CA PRO A 111 18.98 21.24 18.19
C PRO A 111 19.32 22.42 19.08
N THR A 112 18.73 23.57 18.82
CA THR A 112 18.78 24.74 19.70
C THR A 112 17.94 24.44 20.95
N SER A 113 18.46 24.77 22.15
CA SER A 113 17.70 24.62 23.38
C SER A 113 16.46 25.52 23.36
N ASN A 114 15.29 24.95 23.67
CA ASN A 114 14.02 25.65 23.85
C ASN A 114 13.50 25.60 25.31
N SER A 115 14.37 25.22 26.24
CA SER A 115 14.07 25.06 27.65
C SER A 115 15.13 25.81 28.47
N PRO A 116 14.84 26.20 29.74
CA PRO A 116 15.81 26.78 30.63
C PRO A 116 17.07 25.91 30.78
N PHE A 117 18.21 26.58 31.00
CA PHE A 117 19.47 25.90 31.35
C PHE A 117 19.31 25.16 32.67
N VAL A 118 19.83 23.94 32.72
CA VAL A 118 19.99 23.19 33.97
C VAL A 118 21.48 23.16 34.27
N ASP A 119 21.89 23.88 35.34
CA ASP A 119 23.25 23.87 35.84
C ASP A 119 23.40 22.74 36.85
N ILE A 120 24.36 21.87 36.62
CA ILE A 120 24.74 20.81 37.56
C ILE A 120 25.96 21.24 38.28
N THR A 121 25.84 21.50 39.60
CA THR A 121 26.91 21.88 40.49
C THR A 121 27.23 20.73 41.43
N LEU A 122 28.48 20.69 41.91
CA LEU A 122 28.93 19.74 42.91
C LEU A 122 29.41 20.52 44.14
N ASP A 123 28.88 20.18 45.31
CA ASP A 123 29.32 20.76 46.60
C ASP A 123 30.46 19.95 47.22
N THR A 124 30.60 18.69 46.85
CA THR A 124 31.64 17.78 47.38
C THR A 124 32.23 16.94 46.25
N CYS A 125 33.52 16.65 46.39
CA CYS A 125 34.20 15.73 45.46
C CYS A 125 33.66 14.32 45.60
N PRO A 126 33.20 13.67 44.49
CA PRO A 126 32.63 12.32 44.51
C PRO A 126 33.65 11.23 44.86
N ASP A 127 34.95 11.50 44.72
CA ASP A 127 36.00 10.52 44.99
C ASP A 127 36.55 10.59 46.42
N CYS A 128 36.67 11.78 47.03
CA CYS A 128 37.31 11.94 48.34
C CYS A 128 36.48 12.71 49.38
N GLY A 129 35.27 13.21 48.98
CA GLY A 129 34.39 13.93 49.92
C GLY A 129 34.83 15.35 50.31
N THR A 130 35.91 15.89 49.72
CA THR A 130 36.38 17.25 50.01
C THR A 130 35.36 18.29 49.51
N HIS A 131 35.09 19.33 50.30
CA HIS A 131 34.22 20.45 49.92
C HIS A 131 34.81 21.22 48.73
N LEU A 132 33.98 21.47 47.69
CA LEU A 132 34.35 22.23 46.52
C LEU A 132 33.72 23.62 46.59
N HIS A 133 34.55 24.67 46.47
CA HIS A 133 34.06 26.03 46.65
C HIS A 133 33.73 26.78 45.36
N ASN A 134 34.46 26.55 44.29
CA ASN A 134 34.26 27.28 43.05
C ASN A 134 34.52 26.38 41.80
N PRO A 135 33.67 26.44 40.79
CA PRO A 135 33.95 25.79 39.52
C PRO A 135 35.14 26.44 38.80
N VAL A 136 35.94 25.64 38.10
CA VAL A 136 37.08 26.12 37.31
C VAL A 136 36.56 26.90 36.09
N LYS A 137 36.94 28.19 36.01
CA LYS A 137 36.57 29.03 34.86
C LYS A 137 37.07 28.43 33.53
N GLY A 138 36.21 28.31 32.55
CA GLY A 138 36.54 27.81 31.19
C GLY A 138 36.56 26.28 31.06
N ALA A 139 36.28 25.52 32.14
CA ALA A 139 36.17 24.05 32.10
C ALA A 139 34.72 23.56 31.98
N GLU A 140 33.78 24.42 31.62
CA GLU A 140 32.37 24.07 31.43
C GLU A 140 32.19 23.11 30.27
N GLN A 141 31.50 21.98 30.50
CA GLN A 141 31.07 21.06 29.45
C GLN A 141 29.60 21.25 29.21
N LYS A 142 29.22 21.59 27.97
CA LYS A 142 27.82 21.75 27.57
C LYS A 142 27.37 20.52 26.78
N ARG A 143 26.26 19.92 27.20
CA ARG A 143 25.61 18.81 26.52
C ARG A 143 24.15 19.15 26.23
N THR A 144 23.73 19.01 24.96
CA THR A 144 22.34 19.19 24.59
C THR A 144 21.63 17.83 24.59
N ILE A 145 20.55 17.71 25.35
CA ILE A 145 19.71 16.51 25.43
C ILE A 145 18.35 16.87 24.84
N THR A 146 17.84 16.01 23.97
CA THR A 146 16.48 16.14 23.44
C THR A 146 15.61 15.10 24.12
N ASP A 147 14.57 15.55 24.81
CA ASP A 147 13.62 14.70 25.52
C ASP A 147 12.20 15.11 25.16
N ILE A 148 11.20 14.28 25.51
CA ILE A 148 9.78 14.59 25.39
C ILE A 148 9.19 14.73 26.79
N PRO A 149 8.41 15.80 27.08
CA PRO A 149 7.70 15.89 28.36
C PRO A 149 6.66 14.78 28.45
N PHE A 150 6.36 14.33 29.66
CA PHE A 150 5.22 13.43 29.87
C PHE A 150 3.95 14.12 29.38
N PRO A 151 3.25 13.52 28.38
CA PRO A 151 2.09 14.15 27.80
C PRO A 151 0.94 14.21 28.81
N ARG A 152 0.19 15.32 28.79
CA ARG A 152 -1.02 15.51 29.60
C ARG A 152 -2.17 15.82 28.68
N HIS A 153 -3.37 15.33 29.02
CA HIS A 153 -4.60 15.77 28.36
C HIS A 153 -5.09 17.09 28.97
N ILE A 154 -5.80 17.87 28.16
CA ILE A 154 -6.42 19.13 28.59
C ILE A 154 -7.92 18.91 28.61
N VAL A 155 -8.58 19.31 29.71
CA VAL A 155 -10.04 19.29 29.83
C VAL A 155 -10.54 20.72 29.81
N TYR A 156 -11.42 21.04 28.85
CA TYR A 156 -12.06 22.34 28.75
C TYR A 156 -13.47 22.23 29.29
N GLU A 157 -13.87 23.14 30.19
CA GLU A 157 -15.23 23.37 30.56
C GLU A 157 -15.81 24.47 29.66
N ILE A 158 -16.90 24.19 28.94
CA ILE A 158 -17.45 25.09 27.94
C ILE A 158 -18.84 25.50 28.36
N SER A 159 -18.99 26.79 28.60
CA SER A 159 -20.28 27.41 28.96
C SER A 159 -20.96 28.00 27.75
N TYR A 160 -22.22 27.63 27.53
CA TYR A 160 -23.05 28.16 26.46
C TYR A 160 -24.02 29.18 26.97
N GLN A 161 -23.89 30.42 26.49
CA GLN A 161 -24.91 31.44 26.72
C GLN A 161 -26.08 31.24 25.77
N ARG A 162 -27.30 31.29 26.27
CA ARG A 162 -28.54 31.21 25.52
C ARG A 162 -29.18 32.58 25.41
N TYR A 163 -29.62 32.94 24.22
CA TYR A 163 -30.23 34.22 23.92
C TYR A 163 -31.63 33.99 23.40
N TRP A 164 -32.58 34.82 23.85
CA TRP A 164 -33.93 34.84 23.27
C TRP A 164 -33.89 35.65 21.96
N CYS A 165 -34.28 35.05 20.85
CA CYS A 165 -34.42 35.76 19.58
C CYS A 165 -35.87 36.27 19.45
N PRO A 166 -36.12 37.60 19.46
CA PRO A 166 -37.50 38.14 19.38
C PRO A 166 -38.13 37.92 18.02
N ASN A 167 -37.34 37.78 16.95
CA ASN A 167 -37.82 37.54 15.60
C ASN A 167 -38.21 36.06 15.39
N CYS A 168 -37.34 35.13 15.75
CA CYS A 168 -37.60 33.70 15.63
C CYS A 168 -38.43 33.12 16.77
N LYS A 169 -38.72 33.90 17.82
CA LYS A 169 -39.46 33.51 19.04
C LYS A 169 -38.94 32.19 19.66
N LYS A 170 -37.63 32.02 19.71
CA LYS A 170 -36.98 30.84 20.28
C LYS A 170 -35.64 31.19 20.98
N LEU A 171 -35.21 30.30 21.86
CA LEU A 171 -33.87 30.38 22.45
C LEU A 171 -32.84 29.91 21.41
N VAL A 172 -31.82 30.73 21.19
CA VAL A 172 -30.65 30.44 20.33
C VAL A 172 -29.39 30.43 21.18
N ARG A 173 -28.40 29.67 20.76
CA ARG A 173 -27.07 29.63 21.40
C ARG A 173 -25.99 29.60 20.32
N GLY A 174 -24.76 29.96 20.69
CA GLY A 174 -23.61 29.72 19.88
C GLY A 174 -23.36 28.22 19.68
N GLU A 175 -22.84 27.85 18.53
CA GLU A 175 -22.50 26.47 18.22
C GLU A 175 -20.98 26.30 18.33
N LEU A 176 -20.59 25.17 18.91
CA LEU A 176 -19.20 24.72 18.81
C LEU A 176 -18.98 24.02 17.46
N PRO A 177 -17.80 24.14 16.88
CA PRO A 177 -17.42 23.38 15.68
C PRO A 177 -17.16 21.89 15.99
N LEU A 178 -18.02 21.28 16.81
CA LEU A 178 -17.96 19.88 17.20
C LEU A 178 -19.30 19.21 16.93
N PRO A 179 -19.30 17.93 16.54
CA PRO A 179 -20.55 17.17 16.43
C PRO A 179 -21.34 17.17 17.75
N PRO A 180 -22.66 17.07 17.68
CA PRO A 180 -23.52 17.04 18.88
C PRO A 180 -23.06 15.92 19.85
N ASN A 181 -23.03 16.25 21.14
CA ASN A 181 -22.67 15.34 22.23
C ASN A 181 -21.25 14.74 22.13
N GLN A 182 -20.34 15.39 21.41
CA GLN A 182 -18.95 14.97 21.35
C GLN A 182 -18.16 15.50 22.54
N GLN A 183 -17.48 14.60 23.24
CA GLN A 183 -16.69 14.90 24.42
C GLN A 183 -15.18 15.03 24.13
N PHE A 184 -14.74 14.61 22.92
CA PHE A 184 -13.33 14.62 22.54
C PHE A 184 -13.08 15.64 21.43
N GLY A 185 -12.06 16.43 21.60
CA GLY A 185 -11.72 17.54 20.72
C GLY A 185 -11.01 17.13 19.43
N PRO A 186 -10.75 18.11 18.55
CA PRO A 186 -10.11 17.91 17.25
C PRO A 186 -8.71 17.30 17.32
N ALA A 187 -7.89 17.67 18.32
CA ALA A 187 -6.54 17.16 18.48
C ALA A 187 -6.50 15.65 18.74
N VAL A 188 -7.35 15.15 19.64
CA VAL A 188 -7.50 13.71 19.91
C VAL A 188 -8.00 12.98 18.67
N SER A 189 -8.97 13.56 17.95
CA SER A 189 -9.53 12.98 16.74
C SER A 189 -8.49 12.88 15.62
N SER A 190 -7.68 13.92 15.43
CA SER A 190 -6.56 13.93 14.48
C SER A 190 -5.52 12.88 14.83
N TRP A 191 -5.20 12.75 16.12
CA TRP A 191 -4.25 11.76 16.61
C TRP A 191 -4.77 10.34 16.37
N ILE A 192 -6.04 10.05 16.67
CA ILE A 192 -6.67 8.75 16.40
C ILE A 192 -6.61 8.41 14.92
N ALA A 193 -7.00 9.33 14.04
CA ALA A 193 -6.95 9.11 12.59
C ALA A 193 -5.52 8.81 12.12
N TYR A 194 -4.53 9.51 12.65
CA TYR A 194 -3.11 9.25 12.35
C TYR A 194 -2.67 7.86 12.79
N GLN A 195 -2.99 7.44 14.04
CA GLN A 195 -2.65 6.11 14.53
C GLN A 195 -3.32 5.01 13.71
N ARG A 196 -4.54 5.25 13.24
CA ARG A 196 -5.23 4.33 12.30
C ARG A 196 -4.47 4.21 10.98
N MET A 197 -3.95 5.31 10.45
CA MET A 197 -3.15 5.31 9.22
C MET A 197 -1.77 4.66 9.40
N LEU A 198 -1.23 4.63 10.61
CA LEU A 198 -0.05 3.85 10.96
C LEU A 198 -0.35 2.33 11.10
N GLY A 199 -1.62 1.93 11.05
CA GLY A 199 -2.04 0.53 11.10
C GLY A 199 -2.35 0.01 12.50
N LEU A 200 -2.45 0.86 13.52
CA LEU A 200 -2.81 0.40 14.86
C LEU A 200 -4.27 -0.11 14.89
N SER A 201 -4.47 -1.23 15.56
CA SER A 201 -5.83 -1.72 15.87
C SER A 201 -6.51 -0.82 16.90
N ILE A 202 -7.85 -0.85 16.94
CA ILE A 202 -8.63 -0.03 17.88
C ILE A 202 -8.19 -0.28 19.33
N GLY A 203 -8.03 -1.54 19.73
CA GLY A 203 -7.57 -1.87 21.08
C GLY A 203 -6.15 -1.34 21.40
N LYS A 204 -5.24 -1.33 20.43
CA LYS A 204 -3.92 -0.71 20.62
C LYS A 204 -4.01 0.80 20.75
N ILE A 205 -4.93 1.44 20.05
CA ILE A 205 -5.19 2.88 20.19
C ILE A 205 -5.75 3.19 21.58
N GLN A 206 -6.70 2.37 22.09
CA GLN A 206 -7.21 2.51 23.46
C GLN A 206 -6.08 2.40 24.50
N SER A 207 -5.24 1.38 24.39
CA SER A 207 -4.09 1.19 25.28
C SER A 207 -3.13 2.38 25.21
N SER A 208 -2.81 2.83 24.00
CA SER A 208 -1.90 3.96 23.80
C SER A 208 -2.46 5.28 24.35
N LEU A 209 -3.77 5.56 24.18
CA LEU A 209 -4.43 6.73 24.76
C LEU A 209 -4.39 6.71 26.28
N PHE A 210 -4.62 5.52 26.86
CA PHE A 210 -4.57 5.37 28.32
C PHE A 210 -3.15 5.52 28.87
N GLU A 211 -2.17 4.80 28.33
CA GLU A 211 -0.78 4.82 28.79
C GLU A 211 -0.11 6.19 28.59
N THR A 212 -0.45 6.88 27.49
CA THR A 212 0.22 8.13 27.13
C THR A 212 -0.48 9.35 27.73
N TYR A 213 -1.81 9.36 27.74
CA TYR A 213 -2.60 10.56 28.10
C TYR A 213 -3.62 10.31 29.22
N GLU A 214 -3.69 9.12 29.80
CA GLU A 214 -4.68 8.72 30.81
C GLU A 214 -6.12 8.84 30.32
N ILE A 215 -6.34 8.84 28.99
CA ILE A 215 -7.67 8.96 28.37
C ILE A 215 -8.26 7.57 28.19
N ARG A 216 -9.41 7.31 28.82
CA ARG A 216 -10.22 6.11 28.61
C ARG A 216 -11.28 6.37 27.55
N MET A 217 -11.33 5.51 26.52
CA MET A 217 -12.27 5.68 25.40
C MET A 217 -12.79 4.32 24.94
N SER A 218 -14.09 4.24 24.61
CA SER A 218 -14.68 3.04 24.04
C SER A 218 -14.30 2.87 22.57
N GLU A 219 -14.32 1.63 22.04
CA GLU A 219 -14.13 1.36 20.61
C GLU A 219 -15.13 2.13 19.72
N ALA A 220 -16.40 2.16 20.16
CA ALA A 220 -17.45 2.89 19.45
C ALA A 220 -17.13 4.38 19.34
N THR A 221 -16.57 4.99 20.39
CA THR A 221 -16.15 6.39 20.37
C THR A 221 -15.02 6.62 19.40
N ILE A 222 -14.00 5.75 19.37
CA ILE A 222 -12.88 5.82 18.42
C ILE A 222 -13.40 5.77 16.98
N LEU A 223 -14.31 4.84 16.66
CA LEU A 223 -14.90 4.72 15.34
C LEU A 223 -15.74 5.94 14.96
N LYS A 224 -16.48 6.53 15.93
CA LYS A 224 -17.24 7.77 15.72
C LYS A 224 -16.32 8.95 15.39
N LEU A 225 -15.20 9.07 16.08
CA LEU A 225 -14.20 10.11 15.83
C LEU A 225 -13.48 9.91 14.49
N GLU A 226 -13.11 8.66 14.14
CA GLU A 226 -12.55 8.32 12.83
C GLU A 226 -13.52 8.71 11.70
N LYS A 227 -14.80 8.42 11.86
CA LYS A 227 -15.84 8.83 10.91
C LYS A 227 -15.96 10.35 10.78
N TRP A 228 -16.02 11.06 11.90
CA TRP A 228 -16.07 12.53 11.87
C TRP A 228 -14.91 13.15 11.11
N VAL A 229 -13.67 12.67 11.35
CA VAL A 229 -12.49 13.12 10.60
C VAL A 229 -12.67 12.85 9.10
N ALA A 230 -13.11 11.66 8.72
CA ALA A 230 -13.31 11.29 7.33
C ALA A 230 -14.42 12.13 6.66
N ASP A 231 -15.53 12.36 7.34
CA ASP A 231 -16.65 13.19 6.85
C ASP A 231 -16.16 14.64 6.61
N THR A 232 -15.35 15.18 7.52
CA THR A 232 -14.77 16.54 7.39
C THR A 232 -13.79 16.64 6.21
N LEU A 233 -13.06 15.57 5.91
CA LEU A 233 -12.09 15.53 4.81
C LEU A 233 -12.72 15.10 3.48
N LYS A 234 -14.01 14.82 3.42
CA LYS A 234 -14.67 14.29 2.22
C LYS A 234 -14.57 15.23 1.03
N GLU A 235 -14.72 16.51 1.22
CA GLU A 235 -14.57 17.52 0.18
C GLU A 235 -13.13 17.56 -0.37
N ASP A 236 -12.12 17.50 0.51
CA ASP A 236 -10.72 17.45 0.09
C ASP A 236 -10.38 16.16 -0.66
N TYR A 237 -11.00 15.04 -0.29
CA TYR A 237 -10.87 13.77 -0.98
C TYR A 237 -11.44 13.83 -2.41
N GLU A 238 -12.61 14.44 -2.61
CA GLU A 238 -13.19 14.60 -3.96
C GLU A 238 -12.37 15.60 -4.79
N LYS A 239 -11.93 16.72 -4.21
CA LYS A 239 -11.02 17.66 -4.87
C LYS A 239 -9.71 16.99 -5.30
N LEU A 240 -9.15 16.13 -4.45
CA LEU A 240 -7.95 15.38 -4.78
C LEU A 240 -8.17 14.46 -5.98
N ARG A 241 -9.32 13.77 -6.07
CA ARG A 241 -9.69 12.98 -7.25
C ARG A 241 -9.67 13.86 -8.50
N ASP A 242 -10.36 14.98 -8.46
CA ASP A 242 -10.48 15.89 -9.59
C ASP A 242 -9.11 16.46 -10.01
N GLU A 243 -8.27 16.87 -9.05
CA GLU A 243 -6.89 17.30 -9.32
C GLU A 243 -6.06 16.22 -10.02
N ILE A 244 -6.15 14.96 -9.57
CA ILE A 244 -5.42 13.83 -10.15
C ILE A 244 -5.93 13.55 -11.57
N VAL A 245 -7.26 13.53 -11.77
CA VAL A 245 -7.89 13.26 -13.08
C VAL A 245 -7.59 14.33 -14.11
N HIS A 246 -7.40 15.58 -13.70
CA HIS A 246 -6.99 16.67 -14.59
C HIS A 246 -5.46 16.78 -14.79
N GLY A 247 -4.70 15.86 -14.20
CA GLY A 247 -3.24 15.78 -14.38
C GLY A 247 -2.82 15.13 -15.70
N ASN A 248 -1.51 15.19 -16.00
CA ASN A 248 -0.94 14.66 -17.25
C ASN A 248 -0.71 13.15 -17.21
N ASN A 249 -0.48 12.58 -16.03
CA ASN A 249 -0.27 11.14 -15.88
C ASN A 249 -0.92 10.60 -14.60
N ILE A 250 -1.36 9.36 -14.67
CA ILE A 250 -1.84 8.58 -13.53
C ILE A 250 -1.25 7.20 -13.63
N ASN A 251 -0.76 6.68 -12.51
CA ASN A 251 -0.42 5.28 -12.34
C ASN A 251 -1.52 4.61 -11.52
N ALA A 252 -2.04 3.48 -11.97
CA ALA A 252 -3.12 2.74 -11.32
C ALA A 252 -2.72 1.31 -10.97
N ASP A 253 -3.20 0.85 -9.83
CA ASP A 253 -3.06 -0.55 -9.37
C ASP A 253 -4.23 -0.91 -8.45
N GLU A 254 -4.49 -2.21 -8.26
CA GLU A 254 -5.52 -2.68 -7.35
C GLU A 254 -5.08 -3.93 -6.60
N THR A 255 -5.66 -4.12 -5.41
CA THR A 255 -5.41 -5.31 -4.59
C THR A 255 -6.69 -5.80 -3.92
N GLY A 256 -6.79 -7.11 -3.70
CA GLY A 256 -7.91 -7.67 -2.93
C GLY A 256 -7.96 -7.07 -1.52
N PHE A 257 -9.16 -6.69 -1.07
CA PHE A 257 -9.40 -6.10 0.25
C PHE A 257 -10.71 -6.62 0.82
N ARG A 258 -10.67 -7.26 1.99
CA ARG A 258 -11.87 -7.90 2.55
C ARG A 258 -12.72 -6.91 3.34
N ILE A 259 -14.06 -7.02 3.16
CA ILE A 259 -15.05 -6.20 3.86
C ILE A 259 -16.12 -7.12 4.42
N GLY A 260 -16.27 -7.18 5.75
CA GLY A 260 -17.27 -8.02 6.40
C GLY A 260 -17.11 -9.53 6.13
N GLY A 261 -15.92 -9.98 5.73
CA GLY A 261 -15.69 -11.35 5.31
C GLY A 261 -15.85 -11.60 3.81
N GLU A 262 -16.42 -10.63 3.07
CA GLU A 262 -16.60 -10.70 1.62
C GLU A 262 -15.38 -10.17 0.86
N ASN A 263 -15.29 -10.52 -0.42
CA ASN A 263 -14.25 -10.03 -1.29
C ASN A 263 -14.59 -8.62 -1.78
N GLY A 264 -13.67 -7.70 -1.57
CA GLY A 264 -13.67 -6.37 -2.15
C GLY A 264 -12.29 -6.05 -2.72
N TRP A 265 -12.13 -4.85 -3.24
CA TRP A 265 -10.92 -4.41 -3.91
C TRP A 265 -10.57 -2.99 -3.49
N LEU A 266 -9.31 -2.79 -3.16
CA LEU A 266 -8.74 -1.47 -2.97
C LEU A 266 -8.03 -1.07 -4.26
N TRP A 267 -8.46 0.03 -4.84
CA TRP A 267 -7.88 0.66 -6.01
C TRP A 267 -7.05 1.86 -5.59
N VAL A 268 -5.97 2.11 -6.28
CA VAL A 268 -5.19 3.33 -6.15
C VAL A 268 -4.97 3.98 -7.51
N PHE A 269 -5.16 5.29 -7.56
CA PHE A 269 -4.84 6.16 -8.68
C PHE A 269 -3.87 7.21 -8.16
N THR A 270 -2.66 7.22 -8.67
CA THR A 270 -1.58 8.02 -8.11
C THR A 270 -0.83 8.79 -9.16
N SER A 271 -0.43 10.02 -8.84
CA SER A 271 0.36 10.92 -9.67
C SER A 271 1.36 11.68 -8.81
N THR A 272 2.07 12.64 -9.37
CA THR A 272 2.91 13.58 -8.62
C THR A 272 2.10 14.46 -7.66
N ILE A 273 0.82 14.72 -7.97
CA ILE A 273 -0.11 15.53 -7.18
C ILE A 273 -0.47 14.86 -5.86
N GLY A 274 -0.77 13.53 -5.90
CA GLY A 274 -1.23 12.79 -4.74
C GLY A 274 -1.57 11.34 -5.06
N SER A 275 -2.27 10.69 -4.13
CA SER A 275 -2.75 9.31 -4.28
C SER A 275 -4.20 9.20 -3.82
N TYR A 276 -5.07 8.82 -4.72
CA TYR A 276 -6.50 8.61 -4.47
C TYR A 276 -6.78 7.11 -4.31
N TYR A 277 -7.44 6.74 -3.23
CA TYR A 277 -7.80 5.34 -2.93
C TYR A 277 -9.30 5.16 -2.89
N LYS A 278 -9.79 4.16 -3.60
CA LYS A 278 -11.20 3.77 -3.60
C LYS A 278 -11.33 2.30 -3.22
N VAL A 279 -12.22 2.00 -2.26
CA VAL A 279 -12.61 0.61 -1.99
C VAL A 279 -13.88 0.31 -2.76
N ALA A 280 -13.89 -0.80 -3.50
CA ALA A 280 -15.00 -1.18 -4.35
C ALA A 280 -15.34 -2.67 -4.22
N PRO A 281 -16.58 -3.09 -4.49
CA PRO A 281 -16.98 -4.50 -4.43
C PRO A 281 -16.45 -5.32 -5.61
N THR A 282 -16.00 -4.67 -6.66
CA THR A 282 -15.58 -5.32 -7.90
C THR A 282 -14.17 -4.94 -8.32
N ARG A 283 -13.51 -5.84 -9.03
CA ARG A 283 -12.28 -5.63 -9.80
C ARG A 283 -12.59 -5.30 -11.27
N GLY A 284 -13.84 -5.00 -11.59
CA GLY A 284 -14.32 -4.78 -12.94
C GLY A 284 -13.99 -3.37 -13.47
N HIS A 285 -14.31 -3.17 -14.74
CA HIS A 285 -14.05 -1.93 -15.49
C HIS A 285 -14.83 -0.72 -14.99
N SER A 286 -15.95 -0.94 -14.28
CA SER A 286 -16.80 0.16 -13.78
C SER A 286 -16.07 1.10 -12.81
N VAL A 287 -15.05 0.60 -12.09
CA VAL A 287 -14.29 1.42 -11.13
C VAL A 287 -13.34 2.40 -11.83
N PRO A 288 -12.42 1.96 -12.72
CA PRO A 288 -11.60 2.92 -13.46
C PRO A 288 -12.42 3.81 -14.39
N GLU A 289 -13.56 3.36 -14.93
CA GLU A 289 -14.48 4.17 -15.72
C GLU A 289 -15.12 5.28 -14.86
N GLU A 290 -15.62 4.96 -13.66
CA GLU A 290 -16.18 5.94 -12.70
C GLU A 290 -15.15 7.00 -12.29
N ILE A 291 -13.92 6.58 -11.98
CA ILE A 291 -12.90 7.48 -11.44
C ILE A 291 -12.20 8.29 -12.53
N LEU A 292 -11.90 7.67 -13.66
CA LEU A 292 -11.06 8.21 -14.73
C LEU A 292 -11.84 8.60 -16.00
N GLY A 293 -13.17 8.69 -15.94
CA GLY A 293 -14.00 8.95 -17.13
C GLY A 293 -13.59 10.19 -17.94
N ASP A 294 -13.16 11.26 -17.27
CA ASP A 294 -12.74 12.53 -17.88
C ASP A 294 -11.22 12.67 -18.05
N PHE A 295 -10.45 11.66 -17.68
CA PHE A 295 -8.99 11.69 -17.75
C PHE A 295 -8.50 11.77 -19.21
N LYS A 296 -7.61 12.72 -19.50
CA LYS A 296 -7.05 12.96 -20.83
C LYS A 296 -5.55 12.70 -20.92
N GLY A 297 -4.87 12.44 -19.79
CA GLY A 297 -3.42 12.22 -19.75
C GLY A 297 -3.01 10.82 -20.20
N VAL A 298 -1.90 10.33 -19.67
CA VAL A 298 -1.37 8.98 -19.89
C VAL A 298 -1.62 8.10 -18.66
N LEU A 299 -2.18 6.91 -18.87
CA LEU A 299 -2.45 5.94 -17.81
C LEU A 299 -1.35 4.86 -17.76
N GLY A 300 -0.51 4.92 -16.71
CA GLY A 300 0.42 3.84 -16.35
C GLY A 300 -0.31 2.71 -15.63
N ARG A 301 -0.19 1.48 -16.13
CA ARG A 301 -0.93 0.34 -15.61
C ARG A 301 -0.29 -1.01 -15.91
N ASP A 302 -0.77 -2.05 -15.27
CA ASP A 302 -0.49 -3.43 -15.67
C ASP A 302 -1.32 -3.87 -16.88
N ALA A 303 -1.20 -5.15 -17.27
CA ALA A 303 -1.94 -5.72 -18.41
C ALA A 303 -3.40 -6.09 -18.10
N TRP A 304 -3.98 -5.63 -16.99
CA TRP A 304 -5.33 -5.98 -16.58
C TRP A 304 -6.39 -5.29 -17.45
N LYS A 305 -7.29 -6.11 -18.07
CA LYS A 305 -8.29 -5.65 -19.06
C LYS A 305 -9.23 -4.54 -18.59
N PRO A 306 -9.70 -4.46 -17.33
CA PRO A 306 -10.57 -3.40 -16.87
C PRO A 306 -10.08 -1.98 -17.12
N TYR A 307 -8.79 -1.77 -17.30
CA TYR A 307 -8.27 -0.45 -17.66
C TYR A 307 -8.45 -0.09 -19.15
N ASP A 308 -8.77 -1.06 -20.02
CA ASP A 308 -8.92 -0.85 -21.48
C ASP A 308 -10.11 0.08 -21.81
N VAL A 309 -11.07 0.27 -20.89
CA VAL A 309 -12.22 1.17 -21.09
C VAL A 309 -11.87 2.64 -20.94
N VAL A 310 -10.76 2.96 -20.28
CA VAL A 310 -10.34 4.34 -20.02
C VAL A 310 -9.88 5.00 -21.31
N LYS A 311 -10.63 6.00 -21.78
CA LYS A 311 -10.31 6.78 -22.99
C LYS A 311 -9.40 7.95 -22.60
N CYS A 312 -8.11 7.81 -22.84
CA CYS A 312 -7.08 8.80 -22.52
C CYS A 312 -6.10 8.98 -23.68
N SER A 313 -5.13 9.89 -23.55
CA SER A 313 -4.14 10.14 -24.61
C SER A 313 -3.25 8.94 -24.91
N GLY A 314 -3.00 8.10 -23.93
CA GLY A 314 -2.23 6.87 -24.08
C GLY A 314 -2.21 6.00 -22.85
N HIS A 315 -1.93 4.72 -23.03
CA HIS A 315 -1.67 3.79 -21.95
C HIS A 315 -0.19 3.41 -21.96
N GLN A 316 0.47 3.47 -20.81
CA GLN A 316 1.80 2.92 -20.63
C GLN A 316 1.71 1.59 -19.91
N LEU A 317 2.13 0.52 -20.57
CA LEU A 317 2.24 -0.79 -19.94
C LEU A 317 3.44 -0.85 -18.99
N ASP A 318 3.27 -1.39 -17.81
CA ASP A 318 4.38 -1.64 -16.89
C ASP A 318 5.39 -2.64 -17.49
N LEU A 319 6.56 -2.14 -17.89
CA LEU A 319 7.61 -2.98 -18.48
C LEU A 319 8.23 -3.96 -17.47
N LEU A 320 8.13 -3.68 -16.17
CA LEU A 320 8.51 -4.66 -15.15
C LEU A 320 7.55 -5.85 -15.12
N HIS A 321 6.27 -5.63 -15.40
CA HIS A 321 5.29 -6.70 -15.58
C HIS A 321 5.60 -7.55 -16.82
N VAL A 322 5.99 -6.92 -17.93
CA VAL A 322 6.47 -7.64 -19.12
C VAL A 322 7.69 -8.49 -18.76
N ASN A 323 8.68 -7.92 -18.07
CA ASN A 323 9.85 -8.68 -17.63
C ASN A 323 9.49 -9.84 -16.70
N ARG A 324 8.50 -9.69 -15.81
CA ARG A 324 7.99 -10.79 -14.97
C ARG A 324 7.40 -11.95 -15.80
N TRP A 325 6.83 -11.69 -16.98
CA TRP A 325 6.38 -12.76 -17.88
C TRP A 325 7.58 -13.54 -18.43
N LEU A 326 8.64 -12.83 -18.81
CA LEU A 326 9.89 -13.43 -19.29
C LEU A 326 10.58 -14.23 -18.18
N GLU A 327 10.71 -13.67 -16.98
CA GLU A 327 11.28 -14.33 -15.81
C GLU A 327 10.53 -15.64 -15.45
N ARG A 328 9.20 -15.63 -15.50
CA ARG A 328 8.40 -16.84 -15.25
C ARG A 328 8.60 -17.90 -16.31
N ALA A 329 8.77 -17.50 -17.56
CA ALA A 329 9.08 -18.41 -18.64
C ALA A 329 10.50 -18.97 -18.50
N GLU A 330 11.50 -18.14 -18.15
CA GLU A 330 12.86 -18.59 -17.84
C GLU A 330 12.91 -19.64 -16.73
N ILE A 331 12.16 -19.42 -15.63
CA ILE A 331 12.08 -20.39 -14.53
C ILE A 331 11.56 -21.75 -15.01
N LYS A 332 10.54 -21.78 -15.90
CA LYS A 332 10.00 -23.02 -16.46
C LYS A 332 11.02 -23.77 -17.32
N HIS A 333 11.91 -23.03 -17.97
CA HIS A 333 13.00 -23.56 -18.78
C HIS A 333 14.28 -23.80 -17.97
N ASP A 334 14.21 -23.85 -16.63
CA ASP A 334 15.36 -24.02 -15.74
C ASP A 334 16.48 -22.98 -15.96
N ILE A 335 16.12 -21.75 -16.35
CA ILE A 335 17.02 -20.61 -16.47
C ILE A 335 16.88 -19.72 -15.23
N GLU A 336 18.02 -19.19 -14.73
CA GLU A 336 17.98 -18.18 -13.66
C GLU A 336 17.28 -16.91 -14.16
N PRO A 337 16.23 -16.43 -13.44
CA PRO A 337 15.47 -15.26 -13.89
C PRO A 337 16.32 -14.00 -13.89
N ARG A 338 16.23 -13.21 -14.96
CA ARG A 338 17.04 -12.02 -15.21
C ARG A 338 16.22 -10.73 -15.14
N SER A 339 16.79 -9.68 -14.58
CA SER A 339 16.18 -8.36 -14.56
C SER A 339 16.20 -7.71 -15.96
N LEU A 340 15.23 -6.83 -16.24
CA LEU A 340 15.11 -6.11 -17.50
C LEU A 340 16.38 -5.29 -17.85
N LEU A 341 17.00 -4.68 -16.85
CA LEU A 341 18.13 -3.77 -17.03
C LEU A 341 19.52 -4.48 -16.95
N THR A 342 19.57 -5.79 -16.71
CA THR A 342 20.83 -6.52 -16.66
C THR A 342 21.24 -7.07 -18.02
N SER A 343 22.52 -7.00 -18.33
CA SER A 343 23.12 -7.60 -19.53
C SER A 343 23.77 -8.97 -19.25
N GLN A 344 23.36 -9.64 -18.18
CA GLN A 344 23.96 -10.94 -17.82
C GLN A 344 23.52 -12.05 -18.77
N PRO A 345 24.42 -12.94 -19.19
CA PRO A 345 24.06 -14.11 -19.99
C PRO A 345 23.14 -15.05 -19.21
N ALA A 346 22.37 -15.86 -19.92
CA ALA A 346 21.52 -16.88 -19.33
C ALA A 346 22.35 -17.89 -18.53
N LYS A 347 22.02 -18.08 -17.25
CA LYS A 347 22.59 -19.13 -16.40
C LYS A 347 21.60 -20.27 -16.24
N PHE A 348 22.05 -21.49 -16.51
CA PHE A 348 21.23 -22.69 -16.41
C PHE A 348 21.28 -23.27 -15.01
N LEU A 349 20.11 -23.66 -14.50
CA LEU A 349 19.95 -24.22 -13.15
C LEU A 349 20.11 -25.76 -13.14
N LYS A 350 19.90 -26.43 -14.29
CA LYS A 350 20.05 -27.88 -14.46
C LYS A 350 20.88 -28.24 -15.71
N ILE A 351 21.32 -29.49 -15.75
CA ILE A 351 22.00 -30.07 -16.91
C ILE A 351 20.97 -30.30 -18.02
N GLY A 352 20.94 -29.39 -18.95
CA GLY A 352 20.04 -29.39 -20.12
C GLY A 352 20.08 -28.02 -20.77
N ARG A 353 20.21 -27.96 -22.09
CA ARG A 353 20.18 -26.68 -22.81
C ARG A 353 18.73 -26.36 -23.17
N PRO A 354 18.17 -25.22 -22.74
CA PRO A 354 16.88 -24.80 -23.26
C PRO A 354 17.02 -24.53 -24.77
N PRO A 355 15.89 -24.55 -25.52
CA PRO A 355 15.91 -24.27 -26.94
C PRO A 355 16.59 -22.91 -27.22
N GLU A 356 17.61 -22.89 -28.10
CA GLU A 356 18.34 -21.66 -28.45
C GLU A 356 17.37 -20.55 -28.89
N LYS A 357 16.32 -20.89 -29.64
CA LYS A 357 15.24 -19.97 -30.04
C LYS A 357 14.50 -19.34 -28.87
N PHE A 358 14.32 -20.04 -27.73
CA PHE A 358 13.68 -19.45 -26.56
C PHE A 358 14.57 -18.39 -25.89
N ILE A 359 15.88 -18.64 -25.82
CA ILE A 359 16.85 -17.64 -25.31
C ILE A 359 16.86 -16.43 -26.23
N GLU A 360 16.95 -16.63 -27.55
CA GLU A 360 16.88 -15.56 -28.54
C GLU A 360 15.60 -14.72 -28.36
N PHE A 361 14.45 -15.36 -28.12
CA PHE A 361 13.19 -14.70 -27.89
C PHE A 361 13.23 -13.79 -26.65
N VAL A 362 13.67 -14.32 -25.52
CA VAL A 362 13.72 -13.57 -24.25
C VAL A 362 14.73 -12.43 -24.32
N ASP A 363 15.91 -12.70 -24.86
CA ASP A 363 17.00 -11.71 -24.98
C ASP A 363 16.64 -10.62 -26.00
N GLY A 364 15.97 -10.97 -27.09
CA GLY A 364 15.51 -10.02 -28.09
C GLY A 364 14.52 -9.01 -27.52
N ILE A 365 13.46 -9.48 -26.82
CA ILE A 365 12.49 -8.58 -26.18
C ILE A 365 13.19 -7.67 -25.16
N ARG A 366 14.02 -8.25 -24.26
CA ARG A 366 14.74 -7.45 -23.25
C ARG A 366 15.64 -6.41 -23.86
N SER A 367 16.39 -6.79 -24.91
CA SER A 367 17.30 -5.88 -25.61
C SER A 367 16.56 -4.68 -26.19
N ILE A 368 15.43 -4.90 -26.85
CA ILE A 368 14.63 -3.82 -27.44
C ILE A 368 14.10 -2.88 -26.34
N LEU A 369 13.46 -3.44 -25.30
CA LEU A 369 12.92 -2.65 -24.19
C LEU A 369 14.02 -1.89 -23.42
N LYS A 370 15.14 -2.54 -23.15
CA LYS A 370 16.26 -1.94 -22.45
C LYS A 370 16.86 -0.76 -23.21
N ARG A 371 17.11 -0.91 -24.52
CA ARG A 371 17.63 0.18 -25.36
C ARG A 371 16.67 1.38 -25.41
N ALA A 372 15.36 1.13 -25.46
CA ALA A 372 14.38 2.19 -25.42
C ALA A 372 14.39 2.96 -24.08
N ILE A 373 14.54 2.24 -22.96
CA ILE A 373 14.66 2.83 -21.62
C ILE A 373 15.96 3.65 -21.53
N GLU A 374 17.11 3.04 -21.84
CA GLU A 374 18.43 3.69 -21.80
C GLU A 374 18.48 4.93 -22.69
N TYR A 375 17.83 4.90 -23.86
CA TYR A 375 17.72 6.05 -24.75
C TYR A 375 17.01 7.24 -24.10
N THR A 376 15.95 7.01 -23.32
CA THR A 376 15.20 8.08 -22.64
C THR A 376 15.85 8.54 -21.34
N GLU A 377 16.65 7.68 -20.69
CA GLU A 377 17.34 7.96 -19.42
C GLU A 377 18.76 8.54 -19.65
N ASN A 378 19.14 8.86 -20.87
CA ASN A 378 20.39 9.55 -21.15
C ASN A 378 20.48 10.90 -20.42
N ASP A 379 21.67 11.33 -20.06
CA ASP A 379 21.92 12.61 -19.43
C ASP A 379 22.82 13.47 -20.34
N PRO A 380 22.30 14.56 -20.95
CA PRO A 380 20.92 15.03 -20.90
C PRO A 380 19.95 14.16 -21.72
N PRO A 381 18.64 14.12 -21.32
CA PRO A 381 17.64 13.35 -22.05
C PRO A 381 17.42 13.93 -23.47
N PRO A 382 17.17 13.07 -24.49
CA PRO A 382 16.93 13.54 -25.84
C PRO A 382 15.68 14.44 -25.95
N PRO A 383 15.68 15.42 -26.85
CA PRO A 383 14.52 16.26 -27.11
C PRO A 383 13.29 15.42 -27.52
N MET A 384 12.09 15.88 -27.16
CA MET A 384 10.83 15.14 -27.42
C MET A 384 10.65 14.73 -28.88
N LYS A 385 11.00 15.60 -29.82
CA LYS A 385 10.93 15.28 -31.26
C LYS A 385 11.78 14.06 -31.64
N GLU A 386 12.96 13.95 -31.08
CA GLU A 386 13.87 12.81 -31.27
C GLU A 386 13.36 11.55 -30.58
N ARG A 387 12.84 11.69 -29.35
CA ARG A 387 12.22 10.59 -28.62
C ARG A 387 11.04 9.99 -29.38
N ILE A 388 10.15 10.84 -29.95
CA ILE A 388 9.00 10.39 -30.76
C ILE A 388 9.48 9.65 -32.03
N ASN A 389 10.54 10.15 -32.70
CA ASN A 389 11.09 9.48 -33.88
C ASN A 389 11.73 8.13 -33.51
N ALA A 390 12.51 8.06 -32.42
CA ALA A 390 13.10 6.83 -31.92
C ALA A 390 12.02 5.82 -31.50
N CYS A 391 10.93 6.29 -30.88
CA CYS A 391 9.78 5.47 -30.52
C CYS A 391 9.22 4.69 -31.71
N LYS A 392 9.05 5.35 -32.86
CA LYS A 392 8.58 4.67 -34.11
C LYS A 392 9.55 3.57 -34.54
N GLY A 393 10.86 3.79 -34.37
CA GLY A 393 11.87 2.78 -34.66
C GLY A 393 11.73 1.56 -33.77
N PHE A 394 11.64 1.77 -32.44
CA PHE A 394 11.43 0.68 -31.49
C PHE A 394 10.09 -0.04 -31.68
N GLN A 395 9.01 0.68 -32.01
CA GLN A 395 7.73 0.07 -32.37
C GLN A 395 7.83 -0.82 -33.61
N GLY A 396 8.52 -0.37 -34.67
CA GLY A 396 8.77 -1.20 -35.85
C GLY A 396 9.63 -2.42 -35.53
N GLU A 397 10.67 -2.25 -34.73
CA GLU A 397 11.57 -3.35 -34.35
C GLU A 397 10.86 -4.43 -33.51
N ILE A 398 10.08 -4.03 -32.50
CA ILE A 398 9.34 -5.00 -31.68
C ILE A 398 8.25 -5.70 -32.51
N THR A 399 7.59 -5.00 -33.43
CA THR A 399 6.59 -5.59 -34.31
C THR A 399 7.24 -6.65 -35.20
N ALA A 400 8.32 -6.32 -35.90
CA ALA A 400 9.03 -7.27 -36.75
C ALA A 400 9.58 -8.47 -35.96
N PHE A 401 10.03 -8.24 -34.73
CA PHE A 401 10.48 -9.30 -33.83
C PHE A 401 9.36 -10.24 -33.41
N LEU A 402 8.20 -9.70 -33.02
CA LEU A 402 7.04 -10.49 -32.62
C LEU A 402 6.39 -11.22 -33.80
N ASP A 403 6.61 -10.78 -35.06
CA ASP A 403 6.06 -11.43 -36.26
C ASP A 403 6.86 -12.68 -36.69
N ARG A 404 8.00 -12.93 -36.07
CA ARG A 404 8.71 -14.20 -36.27
C ARG A 404 7.92 -15.36 -35.70
N GLU A 405 8.17 -16.56 -36.23
CA GLU A 405 7.63 -17.80 -35.70
C GLU A 405 8.43 -18.28 -34.48
N TRP A 406 7.72 -18.47 -33.39
CA TRP A 406 8.27 -18.96 -32.13
C TRP A 406 7.62 -20.28 -31.76
N ASP A 407 8.40 -21.38 -31.81
CA ASP A 407 7.90 -22.75 -31.59
C ASP A 407 7.66 -23.07 -30.10
N ASP A 408 8.14 -22.21 -29.18
CA ASP A 408 7.98 -22.38 -27.74
C ASP A 408 6.61 -21.89 -27.25
N VAL A 409 5.97 -22.69 -26.37
CA VAL A 409 4.62 -22.38 -25.85
C VAL A 409 4.57 -21.08 -25.05
N ASP A 410 5.58 -20.81 -24.21
CA ASP A 410 5.62 -19.58 -23.43
C ASP A 410 5.99 -18.37 -24.30
N ALA A 411 6.88 -18.54 -25.28
CA ALA A 411 7.20 -17.51 -26.28
C ALA A 411 5.95 -17.14 -27.09
N THR A 412 5.22 -18.14 -27.61
CA THR A 412 3.97 -17.91 -28.36
C THR A 412 2.91 -17.18 -27.51
N ARG A 413 2.75 -17.57 -26.25
CA ARG A 413 1.82 -16.93 -25.31
C ARG A 413 2.21 -15.47 -25.05
N ILE A 414 3.48 -15.20 -24.79
CA ILE A 414 3.99 -13.85 -24.51
C ILE A 414 3.87 -12.98 -25.76
N THR A 415 4.21 -13.49 -26.94
CA THR A 415 4.02 -12.83 -28.24
C THR A 415 2.57 -12.38 -28.43
N LYS A 416 1.62 -13.28 -28.18
CA LYS A 416 0.17 -12.97 -28.28
C LYS A 416 -0.25 -11.85 -27.35
N GLU A 417 0.26 -11.83 -26.12
CA GLU A 417 -0.06 -10.78 -25.14
C GLU A 417 0.62 -9.44 -25.48
N LEU A 418 1.85 -9.46 -25.99
CA LEU A 418 2.56 -8.25 -26.39
C LEU A 418 1.95 -7.63 -27.68
N ARG A 419 1.57 -8.42 -28.67
CA ARG A 419 0.89 -7.95 -29.89
C ARG A 419 -0.39 -7.16 -29.57
N LYS A 420 -1.16 -7.59 -28.58
CA LYS A 420 -2.39 -6.88 -28.16
C LYS A 420 -2.12 -5.52 -27.54
N ARG A 421 -0.90 -5.28 -27.06
CA ARG A 421 -0.52 -4.12 -26.25
C ARG A 421 0.74 -3.42 -26.75
N GLN A 422 1.14 -3.70 -27.98
CA GLN A 422 2.37 -3.16 -28.53
C GLN A 422 2.40 -1.62 -28.54
N ASP A 423 1.24 -0.99 -28.74
CA ASP A 423 1.10 0.46 -28.71
C ASP A 423 1.36 1.07 -27.33
N MET A 424 1.26 0.24 -26.26
CA MET A 424 1.44 0.66 -24.87
C MET A 424 2.86 0.46 -24.36
N LEU A 425 3.76 -0.16 -25.13
CA LEU A 425 5.12 -0.49 -24.67
C LEU A 425 6.03 0.72 -24.58
N PHE A 426 5.84 1.68 -25.48
CA PHE A 426 6.75 2.81 -25.65
C PHE A 426 6.06 4.18 -25.50
N THR A 427 4.92 4.23 -24.83
CA THR A 427 4.18 5.49 -24.58
C THR A 427 5.02 6.47 -23.77
N PHE A 428 5.86 5.97 -22.84
CA PHE A 428 6.81 6.78 -22.06
C PHE A 428 7.81 7.56 -22.93
N MET A 429 8.02 7.16 -24.19
CA MET A 429 8.87 7.90 -25.14
C MET A 429 8.15 9.05 -25.82
N GLN A 430 6.80 9.04 -25.84
CA GLN A 430 5.97 9.99 -26.60
C GLN A 430 5.49 11.18 -25.77
N TYR A 431 5.59 11.09 -24.45
CA TYR A 431 5.14 12.11 -23.51
C TYR A 431 6.23 12.44 -22.49
N GLU A 432 6.21 13.66 -21.98
CA GLU A 432 7.12 14.07 -20.90
C GLU A 432 6.71 13.46 -19.57
N ASP A 433 7.70 13.17 -18.72
CA ASP A 433 7.51 12.71 -17.33
C ASP A 433 6.67 11.44 -17.17
N ILE A 434 6.55 10.62 -18.22
CA ILE A 434 5.89 9.33 -18.12
C ILE A 434 6.91 8.25 -17.81
N PRO A 435 6.80 7.55 -16.66
CA PRO A 435 7.69 6.46 -16.33
C PRO A 435 7.36 5.22 -17.17
N TRP A 436 8.39 4.44 -17.55
CA TRP A 436 8.23 3.16 -18.24
C TRP A 436 7.71 2.03 -17.33
N HIS A 437 7.55 2.28 -16.03
CA HIS A 437 7.12 1.33 -15.00
C HIS A 437 6.00 1.89 -14.13
N ASN A 438 5.29 0.99 -13.43
CA ASN A 438 4.17 1.33 -12.53
C ASN A 438 4.56 1.32 -11.03
N ASN A 439 5.85 1.54 -10.70
CA ASN A 439 6.36 1.46 -9.33
C ASN A 439 5.66 2.39 -8.34
N ASP A 440 5.14 3.54 -8.80
CA ASP A 440 4.48 4.50 -7.91
C ASP A 440 3.14 3.96 -7.42
N ALA A 441 2.34 3.34 -8.30
CA ALA A 441 1.12 2.66 -7.89
C ALA A 441 1.42 1.41 -7.05
N GLU A 442 2.45 0.61 -7.43
CA GLU A 442 2.87 -0.55 -6.62
C GLU A 442 3.31 -0.14 -5.20
N ARG A 443 4.00 0.98 -5.03
CA ARG A 443 4.37 1.52 -3.71
C ARG A 443 3.16 2.04 -2.95
N ALA A 444 2.29 2.77 -3.61
CA ALA A 444 1.09 3.33 -3.01
C ALA A 444 0.16 2.20 -2.51
N ILE A 445 -0.11 1.17 -3.32
CA ILE A 445 -0.99 0.06 -2.93
C ILE A 445 -0.46 -0.75 -1.74
N ARG A 446 0.86 -0.74 -1.48
CA ARG A 446 1.48 -1.45 -0.33
C ARG A 446 0.93 -1.01 1.01
N GLN A 447 0.54 0.25 1.16
CA GLN A 447 -0.08 0.74 2.41
C GLN A 447 -1.41 0.02 2.66
N GLY A 448 -2.25 -0.11 1.65
CA GLY A 448 -3.48 -0.90 1.75
C GLY A 448 -3.22 -2.37 2.08
N VAL A 449 -2.18 -2.96 1.46
CA VAL A 449 -1.77 -4.34 1.77
C VAL A 449 -1.29 -4.49 3.22
N LEU A 450 -0.57 -3.51 3.77
CA LEU A 450 -0.14 -3.51 5.17
C LEU A 450 -1.36 -3.47 6.11
N HIS A 451 -2.30 -2.56 5.88
CA HIS A 451 -3.54 -2.49 6.64
C HIS A 451 -4.34 -3.81 6.60
N ARG A 452 -4.46 -4.41 5.40
CA ARG A 452 -5.09 -5.72 5.27
C ARG A 452 -4.38 -6.81 6.09
N LYS A 453 -3.06 -6.85 6.10
CA LYS A 453 -2.28 -7.84 6.87
C LYS A 453 -2.42 -7.65 8.37
N ILE A 454 -2.59 -6.43 8.85
CA ILE A 454 -2.70 -6.10 10.28
C ILE A 454 -4.15 -6.32 10.77
N SER A 455 -5.15 -5.88 10.02
CA SER A 455 -6.55 -5.83 10.45
C SER A 455 -7.47 -6.84 9.76
N GLY A 456 -6.98 -7.62 8.79
CA GLY A 456 -7.79 -8.54 7.98
C GLY A 456 -8.72 -7.85 6.97
N GLY A 457 -8.74 -6.50 6.93
CA GLY A 457 -9.63 -5.70 6.11
C GLY A 457 -10.51 -4.75 6.94
N ARG A 458 -11.73 -4.49 6.48
CA ARG A 458 -12.72 -3.66 7.19
C ARG A 458 -14.00 -4.48 7.46
N ARG A 459 -14.70 -4.17 8.56
CA ARG A 459 -15.91 -4.91 8.94
C ARG A 459 -17.16 -4.45 8.16
N THR A 460 -17.18 -3.23 7.66
CA THR A 460 -18.32 -2.63 6.96
C THR A 460 -17.87 -1.82 5.76
N TRP A 461 -18.75 -1.60 4.80
CA TRP A 461 -18.52 -0.73 3.65
C TRP A 461 -18.28 0.72 4.06
N THR A 462 -19.06 1.24 5.03
CA THR A 462 -18.80 2.57 5.60
C THR A 462 -17.39 2.68 6.18
N GLY A 463 -16.90 1.65 6.90
CA GLY A 463 -15.53 1.62 7.39
C GLY A 463 -14.49 1.52 6.28
N ALA A 464 -14.83 0.93 5.14
CA ALA A 464 -13.98 0.87 3.96
C ALA A 464 -13.91 2.24 3.25
N ASP A 465 -15.02 2.95 3.14
CA ASP A 465 -15.08 4.31 2.58
C ASP A 465 -14.28 5.30 3.44
N ILE A 466 -14.47 5.27 4.77
CA ILE A 466 -13.68 6.05 5.72
C ILE A 466 -12.18 5.79 5.51
N PHE A 467 -11.80 4.54 5.34
CA PHE A 467 -10.41 4.16 5.09
C PHE A 467 -9.89 4.73 3.77
N GLY A 468 -10.66 4.68 2.70
CA GLY A 468 -10.30 5.26 1.39
C GLY A 468 -10.02 6.76 1.51
N VAL A 469 -10.91 7.51 2.17
CA VAL A 469 -10.76 8.95 2.43
C VAL A 469 -9.47 9.24 3.22
N LEU A 470 -9.32 8.62 4.39
CA LEU A 470 -8.20 8.89 5.28
C LEU A 470 -6.86 8.48 4.66
N LEU A 471 -6.81 7.34 3.97
CA LEU A 471 -5.59 6.87 3.31
C LEU A 471 -5.17 7.79 2.17
N SER A 472 -6.13 8.32 1.40
CA SER A 472 -5.86 9.26 0.31
C SER A 472 -5.22 10.54 0.82
N ILE A 473 -5.79 11.15 1.84
CA ILE A 473 -5.24 12.38 2.43
C ILE A 473 -3.90 12.11 3.13
N TYR A 474 -3.78 10.98 3.83
CA TYR A 474 -2.54 10.59 4.51
C TYR A 474 -1.38 10.38 3.53
N GLU A 475 -1.55 9.57 2.47
CA GLU A 475 -0.49 9.31 1.49
C GLU A 475 -0.17 10.55 0.65
N THR A 476 -1.18 11.38 0.33
CA THR A 476 -0.97 12.67 -0.33
C THR A 476 -0.18 13.64 0.54
N SER A 477 -0.48 13.70 1.85
CA SER A 477 0.28 14.55 2.79
C SER A 477 1.77 14.16 2.84
N LYS A 478 2.07 12.86 2.80
CA LYS A 478 3.45 12.35 2.74
C LYS A 478 4.16 12.78 1.45
N LYS A 479 3.51 12.67 0.30
CA LYS A 479 4.05 13.13 -0.98
C LYS A 479 4.36 14.62 -0.95
N LYS A 480 3.42 15.42 -0.41
CA LYS A 480 3.57 16.88 -0.26
C LYS A 480 4.49 17.29 0.91
N LYS A 481 5.11 16.33 1.63
CA LYS A 481 5.94 16.57 2.83
C LYS A 481 5.24 17.37 3.92
N GLN A 482 3.93 17.20 4.05
CA GLN A 482 3.07 17.88 5.02
C GLN A 482 2.76 16.95 6.20
N LYS A 483 2.47 17.53 7.36
CA LYS A 483 2.07 16.77 8.55
C LYS A 483 0.57 16.48 8.50
N PHE A 484 0.17 15.20 8.36
CA PHE A 484 -1.22 14.76 8.31
C PHE A 484 -2.06 15.29 9.49
N MET A 485 -1.55 15.14 10.73
CA MET A 485 -2.27 15.64 11.92
C MET A 485 -2.53 17.15 11.87
N LYS A 486 -1.62 17.93 11.26
CA LYS A 486 -1.80 19.38 11.10
C LYS A 486 -2.94 19.67 10.12
N ILE A 487 -2.96 19.00 8.95
CA ILE A 487 -4.04 19.13 7.95
C ILE A 487 -5.40 18.81 8.57
N VAL A 488 -5.50 17.67 9.25
CA VAL A 488 -6.73 17.23 9.91
C VAL A 488 -7.15 18.22 11.00
N GLY A 489 -6.22 18.65 11.84
CA GLY A 489 -6.48 19.60 12.91
C GLY A 489 -7.03 20.95 12.39
N GLU A 490 -6.42 21.52 11.37
CA GLU A 490 -6.86 22.77 10.72
C GLU A 490 -8.28 22.64 10.15
N LYS A 491 -8.59 21.51 9.50
CA LYS A 491 -9.92 21.22 8.97
C LYS A 491 -10.98 21.03 10.07
N LEU A 492 -10.58 20.50 11.21
CA LEU A 492 -11.44 20.35 12.38
C LEU A 492 -11.52 21.63 13.25
N GLY A 493 -10.90 22.73 12.83
CA GLY A 493 -10.95 24.02 13.52
C GLY A 493 -9.90 24.23 14.61
N VAL A 494 -8.81 23.43 14.64
CA VAL A 494 -7.65 23.74 15.49
C VAL A 494 -6.90 24.89 14.85
N SER A 495 -6.97 26.08 15.47
CA SER A 495 -6.16 27.23 15.05
C SER A 495 -4.67 26.92 15.28
N SER A 496 -3.82 27.19 14.27
CA SER A 496 -2.36 27.06 14.36
C SER A 496 -1.70 28.11 15.29
N ASN A 497 -2.50 28.92 15.99
CA ASN A 497 -2.07 30.05 16.83
C ASN A 497 -1.98 29.74 18.32
N ASP A 498 -1.71 28.49 18.75
CA ASP A 498 -1.33 28.23 20.15
C ASP A 498 0.11 28.75 20.47
N LYS A 499 0.33 30.06 20.23
CA LYS A 499 1.45 30.80 20.87
C LYS A 499 1.11 31.29 22.28
N SER A 500 -0.12 31.03 22.79
CA SER A 500 -0.62 31.63 24.04
C SER A 500 -0.62 30.72 25.26
N ALA A 501 -0.18 29.47 25.19
CA ALA A 501 -0.18 28.59 26.37
C ALA A 501 1.08 28.64 27.24
N ASN A 502 2.06 29.50 26.92
CA ASN A 502 3.31 29.61 27.72
C ASN A 502 3.43 30.86 28.60
N ASN A 503 2.36 31.64 28.78
CA ASN A 503 2.46 32.87 29.59
C ASN A 503 1.44 32.95 30.74
N SER A 504 1.25 31.91 31.51
CA SER A 504 0.52 32.01 32.77
C SER A 504 0.99 30.97 33.80
N THR A 505 2.22 31.12 34.26
CA THR A 505 2.65 30.70 35.60
C THR A 505 3.68 31.71 36.08
N SER A 506 3.19 32.80 36.61
CA SER A 506 3.89 33.59 37.65
C SER A 506 3.37 33.15 39.00
#